data_2acade0a8dac14db5fe89fc97047bfc7
#
_entry.id   2acade0a8dac14db5fe89fc97047bfc7
#
_cell.length_a   1.000
_cell.length_b   1.000
_cell.length_c   1.000
_cell.angle_alpha   90.00
_cell.angle_beta   90.00
_cell.angle_gamma   90.00
#
_symmetry.space_group_name_H-M   'P 1'
#
loop_
_entity.id
_entity.type
_entity.pdbx_description
1 polymer ?
#
loop_
_entity_poly.entity_id
_entity_poly.type
_entity_poly.pdbx_seq_one_letter_code
_entity_poly.pdbx_strand_id
1 'polypeptide(L)'
;MSEQVNHPRHYNKAGRKECIAEMEEKYGIPATVGFCLMNAYKYLYRAGDKIGNSALQDESKARWYFDYANKLLEKTDKEDCFKENSDLYLDIKEMLGE
;
A
#
# COMPACT_ATOMS: atom_id res chain seq x y z
N MET A 1 -14.89 -6.11 0.13
CA MET A 1 -14.57 -7.15 1.12
C MET A 1 -13.32 -6.80 1.86
N SER A 2 -13.42 -6.79 3.16
CA SER A 2 -12.28 -6.44 3.98
C SER A 2 -11.12 -7.41 3.83
N GLU A 3 -11.40 -8.69 3.61
CA GLU A 3 -10.35 -9.68 3.41
C GLU A 3 -9.45 -9.36 2.23
N GLN A 4 -10.02 -8.81 1.18
CA GLN A 4 -9.26 -8.49 -0.01
C GLN A 4 -8.36 -7.29 0.21
N VAL A 5 -8.66 -6.48 1.19
CA VAL A 5 -7.90 -5.28 1.48
C VAL A 5 -6.83 -5.56 2.53
N ASN A 6 -7.23 -6.17 3.64
CA ASN A 6 -6.33 -6.30 4.78
C ASN A 6 -5.56 -7.61 4.81
N HIS A 7 -6.26 -8.72 4.81
CA HIS A 7 -5.64 -10.02 4.95
C HIS A 7 -6.34 -11.03 4.06
N PRO A 8 -6.09 -10.96 2.75
CA PRO A 8 -6.71 -11.91 1.84
C PRO A 8 -6.34 -13.34 2.25
N ARG A 9 -7.34 -14.17 2.37
CA ARG A 9 -7.16 -15.51 2.87
C ARG A 9 -6.17 -16.33 2.06
N HIS A 10 -6.12 -16.12 0.77
CA HIS A 10 -5.23 -16.88 -0.09
C HIS A 10 -3.76 -16.49 0.05
N TYR A 11 -3.47 -15.37 0.69
CA TYR A 11 -2.09 -14.95 0.96
C TYR A 11 -1.60 -15.42 2.30
N ASN A 12 -2.49 -15.80 3.19
CA ASN A 12 -2.14 -16.10 4.56
C ASN A 12 -2.38 -17.57 4.86
N LYS A 13 -1.58 -18.41 4.23
CA LYS A 13 -1.67 -19.86 4.44
C LYS A 13 -1.02 -20.23 5.75
N ALA A 14 -1.46 -21.35 6.32
CA ALA A 14 -0.93 -21.84 7.59
C ALA A 14 0.59 -21.92 7.55
N GLY A 15 1.24 -21.32 8.53
CA GLY A 15 2.69 -21.35 8.66
C GLY A 15 3.46 -20.48 7.70
N ARG A 16 2.77 -19.66 6.89
CA ARG A 16 3.44 -18.81 5.92
C ARG A 16 3.14 -17.33 6.21
N LYS A 17 4.10 -16.50 5.93
CA LYS A 17 3.94 -15.07 6.07
C LYS A 17 3.06 -14.53 4.96
N GLU A 18 2.41 -13.40 5.22
CA GLU A 18 1.75 -12.68 4.15
C GLU A 18 2.77 -12.27 3.10
N CYS A 19 2.33 -12.19 1.86
CA CYS A 19 3.21 -11.87 0.76
C CYS A 19 3.99 -10.56 0.98
N ILE A 20 3.30 -9.53 1.46
CA ILE A 20 3.95 -8.23 1.63
C ILE A 20 5.02 -8.27 2.73
N ALA A 21 4.82 -9.07 3.76
CA ALA A 21 5.82 -9.22 4.81
C ALA A 21 7.04 -9.97 4.27
N GLU A 22 6.81 -10.95 3.41
CA GLU A 22 7.90 -11.66 2.77
C GLU A 22 8.68 -10.77 1.83
N MET A 23 7.98 -9.90 1.10
CA MET A 23 8.62 -8.93 0.22
C MET A 23 9.53 -7.99 1.01
N GLU A 24 9.06 -7.53 2.15
CA GLU A 24 9.84 -6.66 3.02
C GLU A 24 11.11 -7.35 3.49
N GLU A 25 10.99 -8.61 3.85
CA GLU A 25 12.11 -9.38 4.34
C GLU A 25 13.16 -9.65 3.26
N LYS A 26 12.71 -9.94 2.05
CA LYS A 26 13.60 -10.28 0.95
C LYS A 26 14.21 -9.08 0.26
N TYR A 27 13.43 -8.03 0.08
CA TYR A 27 13.85 -6.91 -0.76
C TYR A 27 14.03 -5.60 -0.02
N GLY A 28 13.67 -5.58 1.24
CA GLY A 28 13.90 -4.43 2.09
C GLY A 28 12.75 -3.45 2.17
N ILE A 29 12.86 -2.55 3.13
CA ILE A 29 11.82 -1.58 3.41
C ILE A 29 11.63 -0.57 2.27
N PRO A 30 12.70 0.02 1.70
CA PRO A 30 12.49 1.02 0.64
C PRO A 30 11.72 0.48 -0.56
N ALA A 31 12.06 -0.73 -1.02
CA ALA A 31 11.36 -1.33 -2.15
C ALA A 31 9.90 -1.60 -1.82
N THR A 32 9.63 -2.05 -0.60
CA THR A 32 8.27 -2.36 -0.19
C THR A 32 7.43 -1.09 -0.01
N VAL A 33 8.03 -0.02 0.48
CA VAL A 33 7.35 1.28 0.55
C VAL A 33 6.95 1.72 -0.86
N GLY A 34 7.87 1.62 -1.82
CA GLY A 34 7.57 1.95 -3.20
C GLY A 34 6.41 1.16 -3.76
N PHE A 35 6.42 -0.15 -3.52
CA PHE A 35 5.32 -1.02 -3.94
C PHE A 35 3.99 -0.58 -3.35
N CYS A 36 3.96 -0.30 -2.05
CA CYS A 36 2.73 0.12 -1.37
C CYS A 36 2.21 1.44 -1.93
N LEU A 37 3.09 2.41 -2.13
CA LEU A 37 2.68 3.71 -2.65
C LEU A 37 2.18 3.61 -4.09
N MET A 38 2.84 2.81 -4.92
CA MET A 38 2.39 2.63 -6.30
C MET A 38 1.04 1.94 -6.36
N ASN A 39 0.80 0.98 -5.48
CA ASN A 39 -0.52 0.34 -5.41
C ASN A 39 -1.59 1.31 -4.95
N ALA A 40 -1.28 2.13 -3.94
CA ALA A 40 -2.24 3.14 -3.49
C ALA A 40 -2.59 4.08 -4.63
N TYR A 41 -1.59 4.53 -5.38
CA TYR A 41 -1.81 5.40 -6.52
C TYR A 41 -2.73 4.73 -7.55
N LYS A 42 -2.44 3.49 -7.88
CA LYS A 42 -3.21 2.74 -8.87
C LYS A 42 -4.68 2.66 -8.47
N TYR A 43 -4.96 2.34 -7.22
CA TYR A 43 -6.34 2.23 -6.77
C TYR A 43 -7.06 3.56 -6.78
N LEU A 44 -6.38 4.64 -6.40
CA LEU A 44 -6.99 5.97 -6.43
C LEU A 44 -7.23 6.45 -7.85
N TYR A 45 -6.32 6.14 -8.74
CA TYR A 45 -6.44 6.52 -10.14
C TYR A 45 -7.68 5.91 -10.80
N ARG A 46 -7.95 4.66 -10.50
CA ARG A 46 -9.06 3.95 -11.13
C ARG A 46 -10.35 3.93 -10.29
N ALA A 47 -10.38 4.64 -9.17
CA ALA A 47 -11.50 4.59 -8.25
C ALA A 47 -12.82 4.90 -8.96
N GLY A 48 -13.72 3.94 -8.95
CA GLY A 48 -15.05 4.10 -9.55
C GLY A 48 -15.10 3.93 -11.05
N ASP A 49 -13.97 3.81 -11.73
CA ASP A 49 -13.96 3.72 -13.20
C ASP A 49 -14.21 2.32 -13.71
N LYS A 50 -13.91 1.33 -12.91
CA LYS A 50 -13.99 -0.06 -13.33
C LYS A 50 -15.34 -0.67 -12.99
N ILE A 51 -15.93 -1.37 -13.96
CA ILE A 51 -17.18 -2.06 -13.72
C ILE A 51 -16.98 -3.13 -12.64
N GLY A 52 -17.88 -3.14 -11.65
CA GLY A 52 -17.83 -4.11 -10.58
C GLY A 52 -17.03 -3.66 -9.37
N ASN A 53 -16.30 -2.55 -9.47
CA ASN A 53 -15.56 -1.97 -8.34
C ASN A 53 -16.16 -0.62 -8.00
N SER A 54 -16.48 -0.41 -6.74
CA SER A 54 -16.94 0.89 -6.30
C SER A 54 -15.73 1.78 -6.00
N ALA A 55 -15.94 3.09 -6.09
CA ALA A 55 -14.92 4.05 -5.70
C ALA A 55 -14.51 3.82 -4.24
N LEU A 56 -15.48 3.48 -3.41
CA LEU A 56 -15.23 3.24 -1.98
C LEU A 56 -14.31 2.05 -1.77
N GLN A 57 -14.51 0.98 -2.52
CA GLN A 57 -13.65 -0.19 -2.40
C GLN A 57 -12.21 0.11 -2.80
N ASP A 58 -12.04 0.82 -3.91
CA ASP A 58 -10.71 1.16 -4.39
C ASP A 58 -10.02 2.14 -3.42
N GLU A 59 -10.79 3.08 -2.87
CA GLU A 59 -10.24 4.00 -1.89
C GLU A 59 -9.80 3.27 -0.62
N SER A 60 -10.57 2.29 -0.19
CA SER A 60 -10.22 1.49 0.98
C SER A 60 -8.92 0.71 0.76
N LYS A 61 -8.74 0.16 -0.43
CA LYS A 61 -7.51 -0.54 -0.77
C LYS A 61 -6.32 0.41 -0.77
N ALA A 62 -6.53 1.60 -1.35
CA ALA A 62 -5.48 2.61 -1.38
C ALA A 62 -5.06 3.01 0.02
N ARG A 63 -6.02 3.23 0.92
CA ARG A 63 -5.72 3.59 2.29
C ARG A 63 -4.95 2.50 3.01
N TRP A 64 -5.30 1.26 2.78
CA TRP A 64 -4.59 0.15 3.41
C TRP A 64 -3.12 0.16 3.01
N TYR A 65 -2.84 0.34 1.73
CA TYR A 65 -1.46 0.36 1.26
C TYR A 65 -0.72 1.60 1.74
N PHE A 66 -1.40 2.73 1.78
CA PHE A 66 -0.79 3.96 2.27
C PHE A 66 -0.42 3.83 3.76
N ASP A 67 -1.34 3.26 4.54
CA ASP A 67 -1.09 3.04 5.97
C ASP A 67 0.07 2.06 6.19
N TYR A 68 0.15 1.03 5.36
CA TYR A 68 1.25 0.08 5.47
C TYR A 68 2.59 0.76 5.16
N ALA A 69 2.60 1.61 4.13
CA ALA A 69 3.80 2.38 3.79
C ALA A 69 4.24 3.24 4.97
N ASN A 70 3.29 3.89 5.64
CA ASN A 70 3.61 4.70 6.80
C ASN A 70 4.20 3.88 7.94
N LYS A 71 3.68 2.67 8.15
CA LYS A 71 4.24 1.78 9.17
C LYS A 71 5.68 1.42 8.85
N LEU A 72 5.97 1.15 7.59
CA LEU A 72 7.33 0.81 7.18
C LEU A 72 8.26 2.00 7.35
N LEU A 73 7.78 3.19 7.02
CA LEU A 73 8.58 4.40 7.17
C LEU A 73 8.94 4.66 8.63
N GLU A 74 8.10 4.25 9.57
CA GLU A 74 8.39 4.39 10.98
C GLU A 74 9.48 3.42 11.46
N LYS A 75 9.69 2.34 10.73
CA LYS A 75 10.65 1.32 11.11
C LYS A 75 12.05 1.58 10.59
N THR A 76 12.23 2.60 9.79
CA THR A 76 13.51 2.85 9.13
C THR A 76 13.87 4.32 9.21
N ASP A 77 15.03 4.67 8.62
CA ASP A 77 15.43 6.07 8.49
C ASP A 77 14.48 6.74 7.49
N LYS A 78 13.55 7.48 8.02
CA LYS A 78 12.52 8.14 7.22
C LYS A 78 13.10 9.02 6.13
N GLU A 79 14.20 9.71 6.43
CA GLU A 79 14.76 10.65 5.47
C GLU A 79 15.20 9.98 4.19
N ASP A 80 16.00 8.92 4.31
CA ASP A 80 16.51 8.24 3.12
C ASP A 80 15.41 7.55 2.33
N CYS A 81 14.57 6.83 3.01
CA CYS A 81 13.49 6.08 2.36
C CYS A 81 12.45 7.01 1.78
N PHE A 82 12.06 8.04 2.52
CA PHE A 82 11.06 9.00 2.10
C PHE A 82 11.53 9.82 0.90
N LYS A 83 12.82 10.17 0.88
CA LYS A 83 13.38 11.02 -0.15
C LYS A 83 13.14 10.48 -1.55
N GLU A 84 13.32 9.18 -1.73
CA GLU A 84 13.11 8.55 -3.04
C GLU A 84 11.65 8.52 -3.45
N ASN A 85 10.75 8.52 -2.48
CA ASN A 85 9.33 8.33 -2.72
C ASN A 85 8.49 9.56 -2.38
N SER A 86 9.14 10.70 -2.11
CA SER A 86 8.43 11.85 -1.57
C SER A 86 7.35 12.41 -2.49
N ASP A 87 7.63 12.52 -3.77
CA ASP A 87 6.63 13.04 -4.71
C ASP A 87 5.41 12.15 -4.76
N LEU A 88 5.65 10.86 -4.86
CA LEU A 88 4.57 9.88 -4.90
C LEU A 88 3.77 9.89 -3.60
N TYR A 89 4.47 9.94 -2.47
CA TYR A 89 3.82 9.98 -1.16
C TYR A 89 2.90 11.20 -1.03
N LEU A 90 3.40 12.37 -1.42
CA LEU A 90 2.63 13.60 -1.31
C LEU A 90 1.44 13.61 -2.27
N ASP A 91 1.62 13.07 -3.46
CA ASP A 91 0.52 12.95 -4.42
C ASP A 91 -0.61 12.09 -3.85
N ILE A 92 -0.25 10.95 -3.25
CA ILE A 92 -1.25 10.05 -2.69
C ILE A 92 -1.96 10.72 -1.51
N LYS A 93 -1.20 11.39 -0.67
CA LYS A 93 -1.78 12.09 0.48
C LYS A 93 -2.81 13.11 0.03
N GLU A 94 -2.49 13.85 -1.01
CA GLU A 94 -3.41 14.83 -1.58
C GLU A 94 -4.64 14.15 -2.15
N MET A 95 -4.45 13.06 -2.90
CA MET A 95 -5.57 12.34 -3.51
C MET A 95 -6.50 11.76 -2.45
N LEU A 96 -5.97 11.41 -1.28
CA LEU A 96 -6.77 10.91 -0.17
C LEU A 96 -7.44 12.03 0.62
N GLY A 97 -7.12 13.27 0.35
CA GLY A 97 -7.70 14.40 1.05
C GLY A 97 -7.09 14.68 2.41
N GLU A 98 -5.85 14.26 2.60
CA GLU A 98 -5.17 14.46 3.88
C GLU A 98 -4.19 15.63 3.88
#